data_ce280cfb3e06cfdb182dba75831c7d67
#
_entry.id   ce280cfb3e06cfdb182dba75831c7d67
#
_cell.length_a   1.000
_cell.length_b   1.000
_cell.length_c   1.000
_cell.angle_alpha   90.00
_cell.angle_beta   90.00
_cell.angle_gamma   90.00
#
_symmetry.space_group_name_H-M   'P 1'
#
loop_
_entity.id
_entity.type
_entity.pdbx_description
1 polymer ?
#
loop_
_entity_poly.entity_id
_entity_poly.type
_entity_poly.pdbx_seq_one_letter_code
_entity_poly.pdbx_strand_id
1 'polypeptide(L)'
;KRIEDIIDYSCRLFRMTGIRACGPEEFREKPRNPLEALYERYVEAYGPYMRDDRVFETARSQAILGPRGIVCPEFDYGIFARCMNYAIEAGWGSRLF
;
A
#
# COMPACT_ATOMS: atom_id res chain seq x y z
N LYS A 1 6.11 5.89 2.66
CA LYS A 1 6.58 4.51 2.48
C LYS A 1 6.57 4.10 1.02
N ARG A 2 7.45 3.22 0.67
CA ARG A 2 7.57 2.67 -0.68
C ARG A 2 6.67 1.46 -0.85
N ILE A 3 6.40 1.11 -2.09
CA ILE A 3 5.58 -0.07 -2.40
C ILE A 3 6.23 -1.36 -1.87
N GLU A 4 7.56 -1.43 -1.87
CA GLU A 4 8.30 -2.57 -1.32
C GLU A 4 8.00 -2.78 0.16
N ASP A 5 7.89 -1.68 0.93
CA ASP A 5 7.56 -1.75 2.36
C ASP A 5 6.15 -2.31 2.56
N ILE A 6 5.19 -1.87 1.77
CA ILE A 6 3.80 -2.34 1.85
C ILE A 6 3.70 -3.82 1.47
N ILE A 7 4.43 -4.24 0.45
CA ILE A 7 4.49 -5.65 0.05
C ILE A 7 5.08 -6.49 1.17
N ASP A 8 6.19 -6.03 1.78
CA ASP A 8 6.82 -6.72 2.91
C ASP A 8 5.86 -6.86 4.10
N TYR A 9 5.16 -5.78 4.44
CA TYR A 9 4.17 -5.80 5.52
C TYR A 9 3.02 -6.76 5.21
N SER A 10 2.55 -6.78 3.97
CA SER A 10 1.49 -7.69 3.54
C SER A 10 1.92 -9.15 3.61
N CYS A 11 3.12 -9.45 3.12
CA CYS A 11 3.67 -10.79 3.18
C CYS A 11 3.83 -11.26 4.63
N ARG A 12 4.29 -10.38 5.50
CA ARG A 12 4.47 -10.68 6.92
C ARG A 12 3.15 -10.91 7.64
N LEU A 13 2.15 -10.03 7.42
CA LEU A 13 0.85 -10.13 8.09
C LEU A 13 0.05 -11.33 7.62
N PHE A 14 -0.03 -11.54 6.31
CA PHE A 14 -0.85 -12.59 5.70
C PHE A 14 -0.07 -13.88 5.44
N ARG A 15 1.20 -13.93 5.83
CA ARG A 15 2.08 -15.11 5.63
C ARG A 15 2.13 -15.53 4.16
N MET A 16 2.24 -14.55 3.27
CA MET A 16 2.35 -14.79 1.83
C MET A 16 3.81 -14.80 1.38
N THR A 17 4.06 -15.49 0.27
CA THR A 17 5.37 -15.52 -0.40
C THR A 17 5.18 -15.37 -1.90
N GLY A 18 6.26 -15.08 -2.61
CA GLY A 18 6.24 -15.03 -4.08
C GLY A 18 5.78 -13.71 -4.66
N ILE A 19 5.56 -12.69 -3.84
CA ILE A 19 5.20 -11.34 -4.29
C ILE A 19 6.41 -10.42 -4.13
N ARG A 20 6.74 -9.70 -5.18
CA ARG A 20 7.82 -8.72 -5.15
C ARG A 20 7.48 -7.51 -6.02
N ALA A 21 8.07 -6.36 -5.67
CA ALA A 21 8.03 -5.19 -6.54
C ALA A 21 9.01 -5.36 -7.70
N CYS A 22 8.66 -4.80 -8.84
CA CYS A 22 9.56 -4.76 -9.99
C CYS A 22 9.51 -3.39 -10.65
N GLY A 23 10.53 -3.07 -11.43
CA GLY A 23 10.56 -1.83 -12.21
C GLY A 23 9.56 -1.84 -13.36
N PRO A 24 9.21 -0.64 -13.90
CA PRO A 24 8.24 -0.55 -15.00
C PRO A 24 8.63 -1.32 -16.25
N GLU A 25 9.92 -1.38 -16.56
CA GLU A 25 10.42 -2.09 -17.75
C GLU A 25 10.27 -3.60 -17.58
N GLU A 26 10.71 -4.13 -16.45
CA GLU A 26 10.57 -5.56 -16.14
C GLU A 26 9.09 -5.96 -16.14
N PHE A 27 8.23 -5.10 -15.60
CA PHE A 27 6.79 -5.34 -15.57
C PHE A 27 6.17 -5.42 -16.97
N ARG A 28 6.62 -4.58 -17.90
CA ARG A 28 6.13 -4.59 -19.28
C ARG A 28 6.56 -5.82 -20.06
N GLU A 29 7.79 -6.26 -19.84
CA GLU A 29 8.38 -7.37 -20.58
C GLU A 29 7.92 -8.73 -20.07
N LYS A 30 7.58 -8.82 -18.81
CA LYS A 30 7.17 -10.09 -18.18
C LYS A 30 5.74 -10.47 -18.58
N PRO A 31 5.51 -11.71 -19.07
CA PRO A 31 4.16 -12.18 -19.34
C PRO A 31 3.35 -12.29 -18.03
N ARG A 32 2.07 -11.94 -18.12
CA ARG A 32 1.13 -12.00 -16.98
C ARG A 32 0.58 -13.42 -16.84
N ASN A 33 0.58 -13.94 -15.61
CA ASN A 33 -0.22 -15.12 -15.33
C ASN A 33 -1.70 -14.70 -15.15
N PRO A 34 -2.66 -15.66 -15.14
CA PRO A 34 -4.09 -15.33 -15.01
C PRO A 34 -4.45 -14.52 -13.75
N LEU A 35 -3.78 -14.78 -12.64
CA LEU A 35 -4.02 -14.06 -11.40
C LEU A 35 -3.52 -12.62 -11.45
N GLU A 36 -2.36 -12.39 -12.01
CA GLU A 36 -1.82 -11.05 -12.23
C GLU A 36 -2.72 -10.23 -13.16
N ALA A 37 -3.20 -10.84 -14.24
CA ALA A 37 -4.13 -10.17 -15.17
C ALA A 37 -5.44 -9.79 -14.49
N LEU A 38 -5.98 -10.65 -13.64
CA LEU A 38 -7.17 -10.37 -12.86
C LEU A 38 -6.95 -9.21 -11.90
N TYR A 39 -5.84 -9.23 -11.18
CA TYR A 39 -5.47 -8.15 -10.25
C TYR A 39 -5.35 -6.82 -10.98
N GLU A 40 -4.68 -6.77 -12.13
CA GLU A 40 -4.55 -5.56 -12.93
C GLU A 40 -5.90 -4.95 -13.30
N ARG A 41 -6.87 -5.77 -13.65
CA ARG A 41 -8.22 -5.30 -13.97
C ARG A 41 -8.90 -4.63 -12.79
N TYR A 42 -8.74 -5.18 -11.59
CA TYR A 42 -9.34 -4.61 -10.37
C TYR A 42 -8.68 -3.30 -9.95
N VAL A 43 -7.38 -3.15 -10.16
CA VAL A 43 -6.64 -1.96 -9.71
C VAL A 43 -6.37 -0.96 -10.83
N GLU A 44 -6.89 -1.16 -12.02
CA GLU A 44 -6.63 -0.32 -13.20
C GLU A 44 -6.92 1.16 -12.92
N ALA A 45 -8.01 1.48 -12.26
CA ALA A 45 -8.37 2.85 -11.90
C ALA A 45 -7.38 3.51 -10.96
N TYR A 46 -6.65 2.72 -10.19
CA TYR A 46 -5.65 3.20 -9.22
C TYR A 46 -4.22 3.18 -9.75
N GLY A 47 -4.02 2.70 -10.97
CA GLY A 47 -2.69 2.60 -11.58
C GLY A 47 -1.87 3.88 -11.52
N PRO A 48 -2.41 5.06 -11.88
CA PRO A 48 -1.68 6.32 -11.80
C PRO A 48 -1.20 6.66 -10.39
N TYR A 49 -2.00 6.35 -9.36
CA TYR A 49 -1.62 6.58 -7.97
C TYR A 49 -0.49 5.66 -7.51
N MET A 50 -0.46 4.44 -7.99
CA MET A 50 0.59 3.48 -7.62
C MET A 50 1.95 3.81 -8.24
N ARG A 51 1.94 4.60 -9.31
CA ARG A 51 3.17 5.06 -9.97
C ARG A 51 3.58 6.48 -9.57
N ASP A 52 2.78 7.11 -8.72
CA ASP A 52 3.00 8.49 -8.30
C ASP A 52 4.02 8.51 -7.16
N ASP A 53 5.10 9.24 -7.34
CA ASP A 53 6.16 9.40 -6.35
C ASP A 53 6.21 10.79 -5.72
N ARG A 54 5.15 11.58 -5.91
CA ARG A 54 5.06 12.92 -5.35
C ARG A 54 5.07 12.89 -3.83
N VAL A 55 5.74 13.87 -3.23
CA VAL A 55 5.77 14.09 -1.80
C VAL A 55 5.05 15.40 -1.50
N PHE A 56 4.06 15.35 -0.61
CA PHE A 56 3.30 16.54 -0.25
C PHE A 56 4.05 17.39 0.76
N GLU A 57 4.04 18.69 0.54
CA GLU A 57 4.61 19.66 1.48
C GLU A 57 3.78 19.72 2.76
N THR A 58 4.40 19.49 3.90
CA THR A 58 3.73 19.46 5.20
C THR A 58 4.25 20.48 6.21
N ALA A 59 5.17 21.35 5.81
CA ALA A 59 5.82 22.29 6.73
C ALA A 59 4.83 23.20 7.47
N ARG A 60 3.82 23.71 6.78
CA ARG A 60 2.78 24.56 7.40
C ARG A 60 1.96 23.78 8.42
N SER A 61 1.53 22.59 8.06
CA SER A 61 0.75 21.73 8.97
C SER A 61 1.57 21.38 10.21
N GLN A 62 2.83 21.02 10.03
CA GLN A 62 3.73 20.70 11.14
C GLN A 62 3.97 21.91 12.04
N ALA A 63 4.10 23.11 11.47
CA ALA A 63 4.30 24.34 12.24
C ALA A 63 3.10 24.67 13.14
N ILE A 64 1.89 24.33 12.72
CA ILE A 64 0.66 24.58 13.47
C ILE A 64 0.40 23.46 14.49
N LEU A 65 0.54 22.22 14.08
CA LEU A 65 0.15 21.04 14.86
C LEU A 65 1.25 20.55 15.80
N GLY A 66 2.52 20.69 15.40
CA GLY A 66 3.65 20.20 16.18
C GLY A 66 3.71 20.76 17.60
N PRO A 67 3.60 22.11 17.80
CA PRO A 67 3.60 22.70 19.14
C PRO A 67 2.46 22.22 20.04
N ARG A 68 1.40 21.70 19.47
CA ARG A 68 0.24 21.14 20.19
C ARG A 68 0.34 19.66 20.43
N GLY A 69 1.47 19.04 20.12
CA GLY A 69 1.71 17.61 20.29
C GLY A 69 1.02 16.72 19.26
N ILE A 70 0.50 17.32 18.18
CA ILE A 70 -0.13 16.55 17.09
C ILE A 70 0.92 16.31 16.01
N VAL A 71 1.41 15.08 15.95
CA VAL A 71 2.44 14.67 15.00
C VAL A 71 1.94 13.45 14.24
N CYS A 72 2.14 13.46 12.91
CA CYS A 72 1.85 12.29 12.10
C CYS A 72 2.85 11.19 12.45
N PRO A 73 2.40 10.02 12.91
CA PRO A 73 3.30 8.91 13.22
C PRO A 73 3.95 8.37 11.95
N GLU A 74 5.13 7.81 12.10
CA GLU A 74 5.75 7.06 11.02
C GLU A 74 4.91 5.83 10.71
N PHE A 75 4.61 5.63 9.43
CA PHE A 75 3.86 4.46 8.99
C PHE A 75 4.76 3.23 9.01
N ASP A 76 4.56 2.38 9.99
CA ASP A 76 5.33 1.16 10.21
C ASP A 76 4.44 -0.10 10.11
N TYR A 77 5.04 -1.26 10.30
CA TYR A 77 4.32 -2.52 10.28
C TYR A 77 3.19 -2.55 11.33
N GLY A 78 3.43 -2.01 12.51
CA GLY A 78 2.42 -1.99 13.59
C GLY A 78 1.16 -1.25 13.18
N ILE A 79 1.30 -0.08 12.58
CA ILE A 79 0.17 0.70 12.08
C ILE A 79 -0.52 -0.04 10.93
N PHE A 80 0.24 -0.57 9.99
CA PHE A 80 -0.30 -1.36 8.89
C PHE A 80 -1.13 -2.54 9.39
N ALA A 81 -0.57 -3.32 10.31
CA ALA A 81 -1.26 -4.49 10.87
C ALA A 81 -2.55 -4.11 11.60
N ARG A 82 -2.55 -3.02 12.35
CA ARG A 82 -3.74 -2.54 13.06
C ARG A 82 -4.85 -2.14 12.07
N CYS A 83 -4.50 -1.42 11.02
CA CYS A 83 -5.47 -1.02 9.99
C CYS A 83 -6.04 -2.24 9.26
N MET A 84 -5.19 -3.18 8.88
CA MET A 84 -5.63 -4.39 8.18
C MET A 84 -6.48 -5.29 9.05
N ASN A 85 -6.10 -5.49 10.30
CA ASN A 85 -6.88 -6.29 11.24
C ASN A 85 -8.26 -5.67 11.48
N TYR A 86 -8.35 -4.36 11.61
CA TYR A 86 -9.63 -3.68 11.71
C TYR A 86 -10.50 -3.93 10.48
N ALA A 87 -9.92 -3.80 9.29
CA ALA A 87 -10.64 -4.02 8.03
C ALA A 87 -11.16 -5.46 7.92
N ILE A 88 -10.35 -6.43 8.32
CA ILE A 88 -10.73 -7.85 8.33
C ILE A 88 -11.89 -8.10 9.30
N GLU A 89 -11.78 -7.60 10.52
CA GLU A 89 -12.81 -7.75 11.56
C GLU A 89 -14.14 -7.09 11.16
N ALA A 90 -14.07 -5.97 10.44
CA ALA A 90 -15.23 -5.27 9.91
C ALA A 90 -15.86 -5.96 8.69
N GLY A 91 -15.29 -7.09 8.23
CA GLY A 91 -15.79 -7.82 7.06
C GLY A 91 -15.45 -7.16 5.74
N TRP A 92 -14.41 -6.32 5.71
CA TRP A 92 -13.98 -5.65 4.50
C TRP A 92 -13.54 -6.67 3.45
N GLY A 93 -14.06 -6.56 2.25
CA GLY A 93 -13.81 -7.54 1.19
C GLY A 93 -14.83 -8.68 1.12
N SER A 94 -15.62 -8.91 2.17
CA SER A 94 -16.63 -9.98 2.17
C SER A 94 -17.72 -9.80 1.11
N ARG A 95 -17.91 -8.59 0.61
CA ARG A 95 -18.88 -8.26 -0.45
C ARG A 95 -18.32 -8.37 -1.86
N LEU A 96 -17.01 -8.63 -1.98
CA LEU A 96 -16.33 -8.72 -3.27
C LEU A 96 -16.41 -10.13 -3.88
N PHE A 97 -16.76 -11.11 -3.08
CA PHE A 97 -16.77 -12.53 -3.46
C PHE A 97 -18.10 -13.20 -3.14
#